data_7507368b73246c55a33d0ad119877426
#
_entry.id   7507368b73246c55a33d0ad119877426
#
_cell.length_a   1.000
_cell.length_b   1.000
_cell.length_c   1.000
_cell.angle_alpha   90.00
_cell.angle_beta   90.00
_cell.angle_gamma   90.00
#
_symmetry.space_group_name_H-M   'P 1'
#
loop_
_entity.id
_entity.type
_entity.pdbx_description
1 polymer ?
#
loop_
_entity_poly.entity_id
_entity_poly.type
_entity_poly.pdbx_seq_one_letter_code
_entity_poly.pdbx_strand_id
1 'polypeptide(L)'
;QDVVTGVENADAVKAYLNVETPTGTIALKKTSEDGVVAGISFTIKGENFNKTVTTDENGNLTVEGLFPGTYTITEQSIDKYEPQETQTITLIGGKTTTVNFNNTLKRGSLEVVKTSEDSLVEGVTFHLYGTSLSGLPVDEYAVTDAEGVAKFENILISGNTPYVLEEVDTAIRYVVPASQTAPVEWNKVTERSFTNILKKFNVTVTKTDAETGTPQGDASLAGAVYGIYKGEELIDTYTTDGNGQFTTDYYVCGNDWSIREISPSEGYLLDETIHHVGAEPELYTVELNSTANDVNEQVIKGKIAIIKHTDDGETQIETPEEGAVFEVYLKSANSYADAKDSERDLLTCDENGFAQTKDLPYGIYTVKQTSGWEGRELMKPFDVFINSDGQTYRYLINNANFESYIKIVKKDAETGNTIPYAGAGFQIYDPNGELVTMTFTYPEVTTIDTFYTTADGELITPQTLEYGTGYSLVEVQAPYGYVLNS
;
A
#
# COMPACT_ATOMS: atom_id res chain seq x y z
N GLN A 1 -72.77 -36.28 -72.87
CA GLN A 1 -74.11 -36.49 -73.45
C GLN A 1 -73.89 -36.85 -74.90
N ASP A 2 -74.37 -38.04 -75.25
CA ASP A 2 -74.45 -38.50 -76.61
C ASP A 2 -75.43 -37.70 -77.40
N VAL A 3 -75.04 -37.00 -78.40
CA VAL A 3 -75.91 -36.37 -79.28
C VAL A 3 -75.53 -36.79 -80.69
N VAL A 4 -75.88 -37.97 -80.97
CA VAL A 4 -75.95 -38.40 -82.39
C VAL A 4 -77.28 -39.14 -82.57
N THR A 5 -78.28 -38.45 -83.10
CA THR A 5 -79.47 -39.05 -83.53
C THR A 5 -79.40 -39.23 -85.03
N GLY A 6 -79.53 -40.44 -85.51
CA GLY A 6 -79.82 -40.66 -86.88
C GLY A 6 -78.79 -41.29 -87.76
N VAL A 7 -77.81 -41.94 -87.12
CA VAL A 7 -76.84 -42.78 -87.92
C VAL A 7 -76.89 -44.18 -87.34
N GLU A 8 -77.49 -45.11 -88.14
CA GLU A 8 -77.36 -46.51 -87.84
C GLU A 8 -75.85 -46.91 -87.98
N ASN A 9 -75.32 -47.42 -86.92
CA ASN A 9 -73.86 -47.81 -86.81
C ASN A 9 -72.87 -46.63 -86.74
N ALA A 10 -73.20 -45.61 -86.06
CA ALA A 10 -72.18 -44.63 -85.70
C ALA A 10 -71.47 -45.02 -84.43
N ASP A 11 -70.21 -45.20 -84.45
CA ASP A 11 -69.42 -45.29 -83.28
C ASP A 11 -69.52 -44.01 -82.53
N ALA A 12 -69.92 -44.10 -81.23
CA ALA A 12 -70.00 -42.93 -80.39
C ALA A 12 -68.57 -42.36 -80.17
N VAL A 13 -68.37 -41.23 -80.81
CA VAL A 13 -67.11 -40.47 -80.52
C VAL A 13 -67.30 -39.74 -79.25
N LYS A 14 -66.68 -40.20 -78.18
CA LYS A 14 -66.51 -39.43 -76.98
C LYS A 14 -65.38 -38.41 -77.19
N ALA A 15 -65.76 -37.15 -77.32
CA ALA A 15 -64.85 -36.05 -77.26
C ALA A 15 -64.50 -35.77 -75.83
N TYR A 16 -63.29 -36.07 -75.38
CA TYR A 16 -62.79 -35.59 -74.15
C TYR A 16 -62.23 -34.19 -74.39
N LEU A 17 -62.87 -33.22 -73.81
CA LEU A 17 -62.20 -31.90 -73.64
C LEU A 17 -61.15 -32.07 -72.60
N ASN A 18 -59.90 -32.08 -73.02
CA ASN A 18 -58.79 -31.84 -72.16
C ASN A 18 -58.78 -30.35 -71.81
N VAL A 19 -59.50 -29.99 -70.73
CA VAL A 19 -59.30 -28.65 -70.16
C VAL A 19 -58.04 -28.67 -69.37
N GLU A 20 -57.00 -28.09 -69.95
CA GLU A 20 -55.77 -27.84 -69.19
C GLU A 20 -56.12 -26.99 -67.97
N THR A 21 -55.90 -27.55 -66.80
CA THR A 21 -56.03 -26.77 -65.55
C THR A 21 -54.99 -25.68 -65.56
N PRO A 22 -55.39 -24.41 -65.63
CA PRO A 22 -54.39 -23.34 -65.68
C PRO A 22 -53.48 -23.39 -64.46
N THR A 23 -52.18 -23.44 -64.69
CA THR A 23 -51.18 -23.38 -63.62
C THR A 23 -51.01 -21.96 -63.10
N GLY A 24 -50.63 -21.85 -61.84
CA GLY A 24 -50.32 -20.56 -61.20
C GLY A 24 -48.84 -20.43 -60.90
N THR A 25 -48.46 -19.29 -60.37
CA THR A 25 -47.10 -18.93 -60.03
C THR A 25 -47.02 -18.49 -58.57
N ILE A 26 -46.02 -18.97 -57.85
CA ILE A 26 -45.63 -18.45 -56.54
C ILE A 26 -44.44 -17.49 -56.77
N ALA A 27 -44.60 -16.24 -56.38
CA ALA A 27 -43.54 -15.24 -56.34
C ALA A 27 -43.19 -14.90 -54.89
N LEU A 28 -41.95 -15.11 -54.49
CA LEU A 28 -41.47 -14.80 -53.14
C LEU A 28 -40.50 -13.62 -53.18
N LYS A 29 -40.68 -12.71 -52.22
CA LYS A 29 -39.72 -11.63 -51.97
C LYS A 29 -39.08 -11.84 -50.61
N LYS A 30 -37.74 -11.93 -50.59
CA LYS A 30 -36.94 -12.04 -49.38
C LYS A 30 -36.32 -10.69 -49.06
N THR A 31 -36.41 -10.30 -47.79
CA THR A 31 -35.67 -9.21 -47.17
C THR A 31 -34.91 -9.74 -45.94
N SER A 32 -33.89 -9.03 -45.50
CA SER A 32 -33.12 -9.39 -44.35
C SER A 32 -32.53 -8.15 -43.69
N GLU A 33 -32.41 -8.15 -42.39
CA GLU A 33 -31.87 -7.07 -41.60
C GLU A 33 -30.39 -6.78 -41.96
N ASP A 34 -29.60 -7.80 -42.28
CA ASP A 34 -28.18 -7.68 -42.67
C ASP A 34 -27.96 -7.53 -44.15
N GLY A 35 -29.07 -7.41 -44.94
CA GLY A 35 -29.03 -7.27 -46.39
C GLY A 35 -28.72 -8.56 -47.18
N VAL A 36 -28.51 -9.68 -46.50
CA VAL A 36 -28.23 -10.97 -47.16
C VAL A 36 -29.53 -11.60 -47.61
N VAL A 37 -29.80 -11.53 -48.91
CA VAL A 37 -31.04 -12.01 -49.50
C VAL A 37 -30.84 -13.07 -50.57
N ALA A 38 -29.66 -13.23 -51.11
CA ALA A 38 -29.31 -14.19 -52.16
C ALA A 38 -29.05 -15.58 -51.55
N GLY A 39 -29.42 -16.63 -52.29
CA GLY A 39 -29.09 -18.01 -51.95
C GLY A 39 -29.86 -18.57 -50.74
N ILE A 40 -30.89 -17.88 -50.28
CA ILE A 40 -31.75 -18.35 -49.15
C ILE A 40 -32.66 -19.47 -49.68
N SER A 41 -32.60 -20.61 -48.99
CA SER A 41 -33.32 -21.83 -49.42
C SER A 41 -34.72 -21.90 -48.81
N PHE A 42 -35.67 -22.21 -49.69
CA PHE A 42 -37.08 -22.44 -49.32
C PHE A 42 -37.54 -23.81 -49.78
N THR A 43 -38.27 -24.52 -48.93
CA THR A 43 -38.94 -25.74 -49.32
C THR A 43 -40.40 -25.40 -49.59
N ILE A 44 -40.88 -25.63 -50.82
CA ILE A 44 -42.26 -25.45 -51.24
C ILE A 44 -42.91 -26.83 -51.37
N LYS A 45 -43.98 -27.07 -50.59
CA LYS A 45 -44.71 -28.32 -50.56
C LYS A 45 -46.17 -28.08 -50.95
N GLY A 46 -46.73 -28.90 -51.87
CA GLY A 46 -48.12 -29.07 -52.22
C GLY A 46 -48.48 -30.54 -52.26
N GLU A 47 -49.72 -30.87 -52.68
CA GLU A 47 -50.21 -32.25 -52.68
C GLU A 47 -49.30 -33.24 -53.47
N ASN A 48 -48.86 -32.81 -54.65
CA ASN A 48 -47.93 -33.61 -55.49
C ASN A 48 -46.67 -32.80 -55.87
N PHE A 49 -46.27 -31.85 -55.02
CA PHE A 49 -45.12 -30.97 -55.24
C PHE A 49 -44.28 -30.87 -53.99
N ASN A 50 -43.01 -31.12 -54.13
CA ASN A 50 -42.04 -30.89 -53.06
C ASN A 50 -40.70 -30.50 -53.72
N LYS A 51 -40.30 -29.23 -53.59
CA LYS A 51 -39.09 -28.70 -54.16
C LYS A 51 -38.39 -27.71 -53.27
N THR A 52 -37.08 -27.81 -53.15
CA THR A 52 -36.22 -26.77 -52.55
C THR A 52 -35.74 -25.85 -53.63
N VAL A 53 -35.89 -24.56 -53.42
CA VAL A 53 -35.51 -23.47 -54.35
C VAL A 53 -34.81 -22.38 -53.56
N THR A 54 -33.97 -21.60 -54.27
CA THR A 54 -33.15 -20.53 -53.61
C THR A 54 -33.49 -19.17 -54.22
N THR A 55 -33.36 -18.12 -53.45
CA THR A 55 -33.50 -16.75 -53.90
C THR A 55 -32.33 -16.31 -54.79
N ASP A 56 -32.62 -15.41 -55.74
CA ASP A 56 -31.65 -14.73 -56.58
C ASP A 56 -30.87 -13.63 -55.84
N GLU A 57 -29.97 -12.93 -56.52
CA GLU A 57 -29.15 -11.83 -55.96
C GLU A 57 -29.99 -10.67 -55.41
N ASN A 58 -31.25 -10.50 -55.91
CA ASN A 58 -32.18 -9.48 -55.45
C ASN A 58 -33.17 -9.98 -54.39
N GLY A 59 -33.03 -11.21 -53.93
CA GLY A 59 -33.95 -11.83 -52.97
C GLY A 59 -35.31 -12.23 -53.56
N ASN A 60 -35.41 -12.42 -54.86
CA ASN A 60 -36.60 -12.90 -55.51
C ASN A 60 -36.50 -14.40 -55.78
N LEU A 61 -37.64 -15.06 -55.72
CA LEU A 61 -37.80 -16.45 -56.09
C LEU A 61 -39.12 -16.61 -56.77
N THR A 62 -39.15 -17.28 -57.92
CA THR A 62 -40.37 -17.56 -58.70
C THR A 62 -40.46 -19.03 -59.01
N VAL A 63 -41.63 -19.62 -58.77
CA VAL A 63 -41.91 -21.00 -59.13
C VAL A 63 -43.20 -20.99 -59.96
N GLU A 64 -43.04 -21.32 -61.23
CA GLU A 64 -44.14 -21.31 -62.22
C GLU A 64 -44.64 -22.72 -62.52
N GLY A 65 -45.79 -22.84 -63.21
CA GLY A 65 -46.32 -24.11 -63.65
C GLY A 65 -46.93 -24.98 -62.54
N LEU A 66 -47.33 -24.37 -61.42
CA LEU A 66 -47.91 -25.07 -60.29
C LEU A 66 -49.41 -25.25 -60.43
N PHE A 67 -49.95 -26.42 -60.12
CA PHE A 67 -51.39 -26.66 -60.10
C PHE A 67 -52.09 -25.87 -58.96
N PRO A 68 -53.32 -25.44 -59.17
CA PRO A 68 -54.09 -24.82 -58.12
C PRO A 68 -54.21 -25.71 -56.88
N GLY A 69 -54.08 -25.14 -55.66
CA GLY A 69 -54.12 -25.92 -54.44
C GLY A 69 -53.46 -25.18 -53.27
N THR A 70 -53.32 -25.87 -52.16
CA THR A 70 -52.66 -25.35 -50.94
C THR A 70 -51.19 -25.69 -50.99
N TYR A 71 -50.37 -24.70 -50.77
CA TYR A 71 -48.92 -24.83 -50.67
C TYR A 71 -48.40 -24.30 -49.35
N THR A 72 -47.46 -25.00 -48.77
CA THR A 72 -46.65 -24.49 -47.61
C THR A 72 -45.27 -24.08 -48.11
N ILE A 73 -44.80 -22.95 -47.62
CA ILE A 73 -43.50 -22.37 -47.92
C ILE A 73 -42.73 -22.25 -46.63
N THR A 74 -41.63 -22.96 -46.49
CA THR A 74 -40.80 -23.01 -45.29
C THR A 74 -39.38 -22.56 -45.66
N GLU A 75 -38.87 -21.53 -44.98
CA GLU A 75 -37.48 -21.15 -45.07
C GLU A 75 -36.59 -22.16 -44.32
N GLN A 76 -35.48 -22.57 -44.90
CA GLN A 76 -34.51 -23.38 -44.17
C GLN A 76 -33.79 -22.53 -43.11
N SER A 77 -33.71 -23.06 -41.91
CA SER A 77 -33.11 -22.33 -40.79
C SER A 77 -31.63 -21.98 -41.07
N ILE A 78 -31.28 -20.76 -40.70
CA ILE A 78 -29.91 -20.25 -40.74
C ILE A 78 -29.57 -19.76 -39.35
N ASP A 79 -28.44 -20.19 -38.77
CA ASP A 79 -28.11 -20.02 -37.36
C ASP A 79 -28.14 -18.59 -36.87
N LYS A 80 -27.82 -17.61 -37.70
CA LYS A 80 -27.82 -16.20 -37.36
C LYS A 80 -29.19 -15.54 -37.31
N TYR A 81 -30.23 -16.15 -37.87
CA TYR A 81 -31.57 -15.59 -37.92
C TYR A 81 -32.53 -16.25 -36.96
N GLU A 82 -33.50 -15.49 -36.57
CA GLU A 82 -34.68 -16.01 -35.86
C GLU A 82 -35.43 -17.02 -36.77
N PRO A 83 -36.01 -18.10 -36.20
CA PRO A 83 -36.78 -19.05 -36.99
C PRO A 83 -37.97 -18.36 -37.65
N GLN A 84 -38.15 -18.61 -38.96
CA GLN A 84 -39.34 -18.13 -39.68
C GLN A 84 -40.48 -19.14 -39.62
N GLU A 85 -41.72 -18.63 -39.46
CA GLU A 85 -42.89 -19.46 -39.54
C GLU A 85 -43.16 -19.94 -40.96
N THR A 86 -43.62 -21.17 -41.11
CA THR A 86 -44.10 -21.69 -42.40
C THR A 86 -45.33 -20.93 -42.85
N GLN A 87 -45.31 -20.34 -44.05
CA GLN A 87 -46.46 -19.70 -44.63
C GLN A 87 -47.30 -20.70 -45.45
N THR A 88 -48.58 -20.68 -45.29
CA THR A 88 -49.53 -21.48 -46.05
C THR A 88 -50.35 -20.58 -46.98
N ILE A 89 -50.34 -20.90 -48.28
CA ILE A 89 -51.07 -20.11 -49.28
C ILE A 89 -52.01 -21.00 -50.08
N THR A 90 -53.02 -20.41 -50.67
CA THR A 90 -53.88 -21.04 -51.68
C THR A 90 -53.53 -20.46 -53.05
N LEU A 91 -53.03 -21.30 -53.93
CA LEU A 91 -52.69 -20.92 -55.30
C LEU A 91 -53.87 -21.11 -56.21
N ILE A 92 -54.20 -20.06 -57.00
CA ILE A 92 -55.27 -20.08 -57.98
C ILE A 92 -54.65 -20.15 -59.37
N GLY A 93 -55.23 -20.99 -60.21
CA GLY A 93 -54.78 -21.13 -61.62
C GLY A 93 -54.84 -19.80 -62.37
N GLY A 94 -53.82 -19.56 -63.19
CA GLY A 94 -53.70 -18.32 -63.96
C GLY A 94 -53.31 -17.09 -63.14
N LYS A 95 -53.02 -17.24 -61.79
CA LYS A 95 -52.65 -16.15 -60.92
C LYS A 95 -51.24 -16.30 -60.34
N THR A 96 -50.64 -15.16 -60.06
CA THR A 96 -49.42 -15.10 -59.26
C THR A 96 -49.82 -14.79 -57.79
N THR A 97 -49.37 -15.63 -56.90
CA THR A 97 -49.49 -15.40 -55.44
C THR A 97 -48.14 -14.95 -54.92
N THR A 98 -48.10 -13.75 -54.29
CA THR A 98 -46.88 -13.17 -53.76
C THR A 98 -46.78 -13.46 -52.22
N VAL A 99 -45.62 -13.86 -51.74
CA VAL A 99 -45.28 -14.06 -50.34
C VAL A 99 -44.04 -13.27 -49.99
N ASN A 100 -43.97 -12.81 -48.77
CA ASN A 100 -42.83 -12.05 -48.26
C ASN A 100 -42.26 -12.74 -47.04
N PHE A 101 -40.93 -12.84 -46.96
CA PHE A 101 -40.21 -13.31 -45.81
C PHE A 101 -39.15 -12.27 -45.43
N ASN A 102 -39.05 -11.97 -44.15
CA ASN A 102 -38.05 -11.04 -43.63
C ASN A 102 -37.22 -11.72 -42.52
N ASN A 103 -35.90 -11.77 -42.71
CA ASN A 103 -35.01 -12.33 -41.68
C ASN A 103 -34.59 -11.25 -40.68
N THR A 104 -34.85 -11.53 -39.43
CA THR A 104 -34.39 -10.76 -38.28
C THR A 104 -33.19 -11.47 -37.65
N LEU A 105 -32.14 -10.74 -37.29
CA LEU A 105 -30.98 -11.29 -36.66
C LEU A 105 -31.27 -11.66 -35.20
N LYS A 106 -30.73 -12.82 -34.78
CA LYS A 106 -30.83 -13.27 -33.38
C LYS A 106 -30.06 -12.33 -32.46
N ARG A 107 -30.66 -12.05 -31.31
CA ARG A 107 -30.09 -11.21 -30.25
C ARG A 107 -30.23 -11.83 -28.88
N GLY A 108 -29.36 -11.44 -27.99
CA GLY A 108 -29.42 -11.71 -26.58
C GLY A 108 -29.03 -10.49 -25.76
N SER A 109 -28.75 -10.69 -24.52
CA SER A 109 -28.34 -9.63 -23.58
C SER A 109 -27.13 -10.09 -22.78
N LEU A 110 -26.40 -9.11 -22.24
CA LEU A 110 -25.30 -9.31 -21.31
C LEU A 110 -25.53 -8.40 -20.09
N GLU A 111 -25.33 -8.96 -18.90
CA GLU A 111 -25.35 -8.23 -17.65
C GLU A 111 -23.98 -8.34 -16.98
N VAL A 112 -23.45 -7.20 -16.55
CA VAL A 112 -22.18 -7.12 -15.82
C VAL A 112 -22.47 -6.73 -14.39
N VAL A 113 -22.02 -7.55 -13.43
CA VAL A 113 -22.09 -7.27 -12.01
C VAL A 113 -20.72 -6.76 -11.55
N LYS A 114 -20.69 -5.51 -11.13
CA LYS A 114 -19.48 -4.83 -10.63
C LYS A 114 -19.42 -4.86 -9.12
N THR A 115 -18.26 -5.23 -8.59
CA THR A 115 -17.91 -5.09 -7.18
C THR A 115 -16.63 -4.28 -7.02
N SER A 116 -16.37 -3.74 -5.84
CA SER A 116 -15.18 -2.97 -5.52
C SER A 116 -14.85 -3.09 -4.03
N GLU A 117 -13.56 -3.08 -3.68
CA GLU A 117 -13.12 -3.12 -2.28
C GLU A 117 -13.56 -1.88 -1.47
N ASP A 118 -13.73 -0.73 -2.11
CA ASP A 118 -14.22 0.51 -1.49
C ASP A 118 -15.73 0.73 -1.66
N SER A 119 -16.44 -0.27 -2.19
CA SER A 119 -17.89 -0.23 -2.47
C SER A 119 -18.35 0.82 -3.49
N LEU A 120 -17.42 1.43 -4.23
CA LEU A 120 -17.75 2.39 -5.28
C LEU A 120 -17.97 1.63 -6.61
N VAL A 121 -19.22 1.38 -6.95
CA VAL A 121 -19.62 0.53 -8.08
C VAL A 121 -20.44 1.26 -9.14
N GLU A 122 -20.99 2.43 -8.83
CA GLU A 122 -21.81 3.24 -9.75
C GLU A 122 -20.95 4.02 -10.74
N GLY A 123 -21.42 4.16 -11.97
CA GLY A 123 -20.77 5.00 -12.99
C GLY A 123 -19.56 4.35 -13.67
N VAL A 124 -19.34 3.06 -13.49
CA VAL A 124 -18.25 2.34 -14.15
C VAL A 124 -18.68 1.95 -15.57
N THR A 125 -17.87 2.31 -16.55
CA THR A 125 -18.16 2.05 -17.97
C THR A 125 -17.54 0.74 -18.42
N PHE A 126 -18.32 -0.06 -19.14
CA PHE A 126 -17.89 -1.29 -19.81
C PHE A 126 -18.02 -1.16 -21.29
N HIS A 127 -17.08 -1.74 -22.04
CA HIS A 127 -17.04 -1.81 -23.48
C HIS A 127 -17.16 -3.26 -23.94
N LEU A 128 -18.15 -3.54 -24.78
CA LEU A 128 -18.39 -4.84 -25.41
C LEU A 128 -18.12 -4.71 -26.89
N TYR A 129 -17.18 -5.46 -27.44
CA TYR A 129 -16.83 -5.35 -28.85
C TYR A 129 -16.43 -6.68 -29.48
N GLY A 130 -16.60 -6.71 -30.80
CA GLY A 130 -16.20 -7.86 -31.62
C GLY A 130 -17.04 -7.98 -32.89
N THR A 131 -17.06 -9.17 -33.46
CA THR A 131 -17.83 -9.46 -34.69
C THR A 131 -18.91 -10.49 -34.37
N SER A 132 -20.14 -10.18 -34.72
CA SER A 132 -21.30 -11.07 -34.53
C SER A 132 -21.27 -12.28 -35.48
N LEU A 133 -22.12 -13.28 -35.22
CA LEU A 133 -22.32 -14.44 -36.11
C LEU A 133 -22.77 -14.00 -37.53
N SER A 134 -23.42 -12.86 -37.64
CA SER A 134 -23.84 -12.28 -38.93
C SER A 134 -22.70 -11.61 -39.72
N GLY A 135 -21.54 -11.41 -39.10
CA GLY A 135 -20.40 -10.67 -39.66
C GLY A 135 -20.46 -9.15 -39.42
N LEU A 136 -21.54 -8.66 -38.77
CA LEU A 136 -21.68 -7.25 -38.39
C LEU A 136 -20.86 -6.97 -37.15
N PRO A 137 -20.22 -5.77 -37.05
CA PRO A 137 -19.51 -5.39 -35.83
C PRO A 137 -20.49 -5.13 -34.68
N VAL A 138 -20.01 -5.40 -33.46
CA VAL A 138 -20.62 -4.99 -32.20
C VAL A 138 -19.60 -4.11 -31.50
N ASP A 139 -20.01 -2.93 -31.08
CA ASP A 139 -19.17 -1.91 -30.43
C ASP A 139 -20.09 -1.08 -29.49
N GLU A 140 -20.34 -1.61 -28.31
CA GLU A 140 -21.35 -1.11 -27.40
C GLU A 140 -20.76 -0.77 -26.02
N TYR A 141 -21.35 0.22 -25.37
CA TYR A 141 -20.96 0.68 -24.04
C TYR A 141 -22.14 0.62 -23.08
N ALA A 142 -21.87 0.24 -21.84
CA ALA A 142 -22.85 0.28 -20.76
C ALA A 142 -22.19 0.79 -19.49
N VAL A 143 -22.99 1.47 -18.66
CA VAL A 143 -22.55 2.07 -17.41
C VAL A 143 -23.28 1.43 -16.25
N THR A 144 -22.57 1.17 -15.15
CA THR A 144 -23.17 0.59 -13.96
C THR A 144 -24.10 1.57 -13.23
N ASP A 145 -25.21 1.05 -12.73
CA ASP A 145 -26.14 1.73 -11.82
C ASP A 145 -25.61 1.75 -10.36
N ALA A 146 -26.45 2.22 -9.44
CA ALA A 146 -26.14 2.30 -8.01
C ALA A 146 -25.90 0.93 -7.35
N GLU A 147 -26.48 -0.13 -7.92
CA GLU A 147 -26.30 -1.52 -7.50
C GLU A 147 -25.07 -2.18 -8.13
N GLY A 148 -24.36 -1.46 -9.01
CA GLY A 148 -23.18 -1.94 -9.72
C GLY A 148 -23.51 -2.82 -10.93
N VAL A 149 -24.69 -2.68 -11.53
CA VAL A 149 -25.12 -3.49 -12.67
C VAL A 149 -25.08 -2.68 -13.96
N ALA A 150 -24.36 -3.17 -14.97
CA ALA A 150 -24.40 -2.64 -16.34
C ALA A 150 -25.08 -3.63 -17.27
N LYS A 151 -25.96 -3.14 -18.17
CA LYS A 151 -26.75 -3.96 -19.06
C LYS A 151 -26.49 -3.61 -20.53
N PHE A 152 -26.19 -4.64 -21.30
CA PHE A 152 -26.15 -4.60 -22.74
C PHE A 152 -27.37 -5.35 -23.27
N GLU A 153 -28.33 -4.64 -23.82
CA GLU A 153 -29.58 -5.20 -24.31
C GLU A 153 -29.60 -5.25 -25.83
N ASN A 154 -30.31 -6.22 -26.38
CA ASN A 154 -30.53 -6.32 -27.82
C ASN A 154 -29.23 -6.47 -28.64
N ILE A 155 -28.26 -7.22 -28.12
CA ILE A 155 -26.97 -7.46 -28.74
C ILE A 155 -27.05 -8.63 -29.72
N LEU A 156 -26.45 -8.50 -30.91
CA LEU A 156 -26.32 -9.59 -31.87
C LEU A 156 -25.59 -10.78 -31.25
N ILE A 157 -25.99 -12.00 -31.60
CA ILE A 157 -25.34 -13.20 -31.06
C ILE A 157 -23.90 -13.32 -31.59
N SER A 158 -22.98 -13.77 -30.72
CA SER A 158 -21.56 -13.90 -31.05
C SER A 158 -21.19 -15.18 -31.82
N GLY A 159 -22.03 -16.21 -31.73
CA GLY A 159 -21.70 -17.53 -32.30
C GLY A 159 -20.53 -18.19 -31.57
N ASN A 160 -19.63 -18.81 -32.34
CA ASN A 160 -18.47 -19.53 -31.79
C ASN A 160 -17.31 -18.63 -31.36
N THR A 161 -17.33 -17.35 -31.74
CA THR A 161 -16.30 -16.37 -31.34
C THR A 161 -16.93 -15.39 -30.36
N PRO A 162 -16.70 -15.53 -29.05
CA PRO A 162 -17.22 -14.61 -28.04
C PRO A 162 -16.74 -13.19 -28.26
N TYR A 163 -17.52 -12.21 -27.85
CA TYR A 163 -17.08 -10.82 -27.77
C TYR A 163 -16.03 -10.63 -26.69
N VAL A 164 -15.29 -9.54 -26.75
CA VAL A 164 -14.43 -9.05 -25.69
C VAL A 164 -15.23 -8.03 -24.86
N LEU A 165 -15.14 -8.19 -23.55
CA LEU A 165 -15.73 -7.28 -22.58
C LEU A 165 -14.61 -6.76 -21.67
N GLU A 166 -14.51 -5.44 -21.53
CA GLU A 166 -13.52 -4.79 -20.68
C GLU A 166 -14.11 -3.61 -19.93
N GLU A 167 -13.53 -3.31 -18.77
CA GLU A 167 -13.78 -2.06 -18.06
C GLU A 167 -12.91 -0.98 -18.70
N VAL A 168 -13.51 0.17 -19.05
CA VAL A 168 -12.79 1.30 -19.60
C VAL A 168 -12.69 2.42 -18.59
N ASP A 169 -11.62 3.24 -18.73
CA ASP A 169 -11.36 4.37 -17.84
C ASP A 169 -11.33 3.98 -16.36
N THR A 170 -10.77 2.79 -16.07
CA THR A 170 -10.59 2.32 -14.69
C THR A 170 -9.89 3.39 -13.85
N ALA A 171 -10.51 3.81 -12.75
CA ALA A 171 -9.95 4.84 -11.88
C ALA A 171 -8.54 4.44 -11.39
N ILE A 172 -7.63 5.40 -11.41
CA ILE A 172 -6.18 5.19 -11.19
C ILE A 172 -5.84 4.45 -9.88
N ARG A 173 -6.71 4.54 -8.88
CA ARG A 173 -6.53 3.85 -7.58
C ARG A 173 -6.71 2.35 -7.65
N TYR A 174 -7.28 1.81 -8.74
CA TYR A 174 -7.48 0.38 -8.91
C TYR A 174 -6.45 -0.26 -9.83
N VAL A 175 -6.30 -1.56 -9.66
CA VAL A 175 -5.68 -2.42 -10.67
C VAL A 175 -6.63 -2.54 -11.84
N VAL A 176 -6.15 -2.32 -13.07
CA VAL A 176 -6.98 -2.49 -14.26
C VAL A 176 -7.42 -3.95 -14.38
N PRO A 177 -8.71 -4.25 -14.36
CA PRO A 177 -9.18 -5.62 -14.50
C PRO A 177 -8.85 -6.19 -15.87
N ALA A 178 -8.55 -7.47 -15.94
CA ALA A 178 -8.36 -8.15 -17.21
C ALA A 178 -9.68 -8.19 -18.00
N SER A 179 -9.60 -8.03 -19.32
CA SER A 179 -10.73 -8.25 -20.22
C SER A 179 -11.23 -9.70 -20.14
N GLN A 180 -12.51 -9.90 -20.37
CA GLN A 180 -13.16 -11.20 -20.36
C GLN A 180 -13.80 -11.50 -21.72
N THR A 181 -13.97 -12.78 -22.04
CA THR A 181 -14.78 -13.21 -23.17
C THR A 181 -16.25 -13.25 -22.78
N ALA A 182 -17.13 -12.74 -23.64
CA ALA A 182 -18.57 -12.65 -23.40
C ALA A 182 -19.34 -13.26 -24.59
N PRO A 183 -19.73 -14.54 -24.54
CA PRO A 183 -20.65 -15.12 -25.52
C PRO A 183 -22.03 -14.51 -25.33
N VAL A 184 -22.66 -14.11 -26.43
CA VAL A 184 -24.07 -13.69 -26.44
C VAL A 184 -24.87 -14.72 -27.25
N GLU A 185 -25.82 -15.33 -26.58
CA GLU A 185 -26.70 -16.36 -27.13
C GLU A 185 -28.13 -15.85 -27.31
N TRP A 186 -28.85 -16.41 -28.28
CA TRP A 186 -30.21 -16.00 -28.60
C TRP A 186 -31.19 -16.14 -27.42
N ASN A 187 -31.91 -15.06 -27.12
CA ASN A 187 -32.89 -14.98 -26.04
C ASN A 187 -32.36 -15.37 -24.65
N LYS A 188 -31.05 -15.20 -24.42
CA LYS A 188 -30.41 -15.43 -23.13
C LYS A 188 -29.75 -14.17 -22.61
N VAL A 189 -29.60 -14.11 -21.28
CA VAL A 189 -28.77 -13.13 -20.60
C VAL A 189 -27.48 -13.84 -20.21
N THR A 190 -26.35 -13.31 -20.65
CA THR A 190 -25.04 -13.75 -20.22
C THR A 190 -24.62 -12.87 -19.05
N GLU A 191 -24.13 -13.48 -17.97
CA GLU A 191 -23.63 -12.75 -16.81
C GLU A 191 -22.09 -12.75 -16.77
N ARG A 192 -21.50 -11.62 -16.38
CA ARG A 192 -20.07 -11.45 -16.11
C ARG A 192 -19.88 -10.62 -14.84
N SER A 193 -18.79 -10.91 -14.12
CA SER A 193 -18.46 -10.19 -12.90
C SER A 193 -17.08 -9.55 -13.03
N PHE A 194 -16.97 -8.31 -12.57
CA PHE A 194 -15.71 -7.58 -12.46
C PHE A 194 -15.56 -7.04 -11.05
N THR A 195 -14.35 -7.16 -10.50
CA THR A 195 -14.03 -6.63 -9.17
C THR A 195 -12.89 -5.63 -9.30
N ASN A 196 -13.08 -4.41 -8.79
CA ASN A 196 -12.01 -3.44 -8.66
C ASN A 196 -11.26 -3.65 -7.35
N ILE A 197 -9.98 -3.93 -7.50
CA ILE A 197 -9.03 -4.15 -6.40
C ILE A 197 -8.21 -2.88 -6.22
N LEU A 198 -8.14 -2.36 -5.00
CA LEU A 198 -7.35 -1.19 -4.68
C LEU A 198 -5.86 -1.52 -4.74
N LYS A 199 -5.08 -0.60 -5.29
CA LYS A 199 -3.63 -0.65 -5.19
C LYS A 199 -3.22 -0.33 -3.76
N LYS A 200 -2.31 -1.11 -3.22
CA LYS A 200 -1.82 -1.00 -1.84
C LYS A 200 -0.30 -0.94 -1.86
N PHE A 201 0.27 -0.32 -0.88
CA PHE A 201 1.71 -0.21 -0.70
C PHE A 201 2.10 -0.54 0.73
N ASN A 202 3.32 -1.01 0.91
CA ASN A 202 4.05 -0.94 2.16
C ASN A 202 5.35 -0.15 1.95
N VAL A 203 5.95 0.33 3.03
CA VAL A 203 7.24 1.01 2.98
C VAL A 203 8.22 0.35 3.93
N THR A 204 9.43 0.11 3.45
CA THR A 204 10.57 -0.26 4.28
C THR A 204 11.37 1.00 4.56
N VAL A 205 11.53 1.33 5.83
CA VAL A 205 12.38 2.43 6.28
C VAL A 205 13.69 1.88 6.76
N THR A 206 14.79 2.50 6.31
CA THR A 206 16.14 2.18 6.78
C THR A 206 16.76 3.44 7.36
N LYS A 207 16.95 3.44 8.69
CA LYS A 207 17.66 4.47 9.42
C LYS A 207 19.16 4.19 9.40
N THR A 208 19.94 5.19 9.07
CA THR A 208 21.41 5.11 9.09
C THR A 208 22.02 6.32 9.78
N ASP A 209 23.27 6.19 10.23
CA ASP A 209 24.04 7.33 10.70
C ASP A 209 24.45 8.23 9.53
N ALA A 210 24.21 9.52 9.66
CA ALA A 210 24.42 10.49 8.56
C ALA A 210 25.88 10.67 8.13
N GLU A 211 26.85 10.34 9.00
CA GLU A 211 28.27 10.53 8.70
C GLU A 211 28.95 9.23 8.26
N THR A 212 28.61 8.12 8.91
CA THR A 212 29.35 6.86 8.74
C THR A 212 28.51 5.76 8.12
N GLY A 213 27.19 5.93 8.07
CA GLY A 213 26.23 4.90 7.67
C GLY A 213 26.02 3.81 8.73
N THR A 214 26.82 3.78 9.80
CA THR A 214 26.78 2.79 10.88
C THR A 214 26.79 3.47 12.25
N PRO A 215 26.28 2.84 13.33
CA PRO A 215 26.27 3.45 14.65
C PRO A 215 27.64 3.92 15.10
N GLN A 216 27.72 5.07 15.74
CA GLN A 216 28.92 5.64 16.33
C GLN A 216 28.86 5.59 17.86
N GLY A 217 29.97 5.33 18.51
CA GLY A 217 30.02 5.22 19.97
C GLY A 217 29.16 4.08 20.50
N ASP A 218 28.41 4.37 21.53
CA ASP A 218 27.41 3.48 22.13
C ASP A 218 25.98 3.74 21.58
N ALA A 219 25.84 4.57 20.55
CA ALA A 219 24.53 4.85 19.94
C ALA A 219 23.95 3.63 19.21
N SER A 220 22.62 3.54 19.17
CA SER A 220 21.89 2.44 18.56
C SER A 220 20.94 2.95 17.48
N LEU A 221 20.85 2.25 16.35
CA LEU A 221 19.82 2.50 15.33
C LEU A 221 18.47 1.84 15.69
N ALA A 222 18.48 0.89 16.64
CA ALA A 222 17.28 0.25 17.14
C ALA A 222 16.51 1.15 18.11
N GLY A 223 15.19 1.04 18.07
CA GLY A 223 14.33 1.70 19.03
C GLY A 223 13.83 3.09 18.65
N ALA A 224 14.18 3.59 17.46
CA ALA A 224 13.55 4.79 16.91
C ALA A 224 12.08 4.49 16.56
N VAL A 225 11.19 5.38 16.95
CA VAL A 225 9.74 5.26 16.70
C VAL A 225 9.34 6.20 15.59
N TYR A 226 8.77 5.64 14.54
CA TYR A 226 8.23 6.38 13.39
C TYR A 226 6.73 6.23 13.31
N GLY A 227 6.05 7.32 12.97
CA GLY A 227 4.65 7.33 12.60
C GLY A 227 4.47 7.30 11.08
N ILE A 228 3.53 6.51 10.59
CA ILE A 228 3.03 6.64 9.23
C ILE A 228 1.76 7.50 9.26
N TYR A 229 1.74 8.52 8.44
CA TYR A 229 0.69 9.54 8.42
C TYR A 229 0.00 9.60 7.07
N LYS A 230 -1.31 9.86 7.12
CA LYS A 230 -2.09 10.25 5.95
C LYS A 230 -2.54 11.70 6.12
N GLY A 231 -1.93 12.60 5.37
CA GLY A 231 -2.01 14.03 5.67
C GLY A 231 -1.41 14.33 7.04
N GLU A 232 -2.22 14.85 7.96
CA GLU A 232 -1.83 15.11 9.36
C GLU A 232 -2.31 14.02 10.34
N GLU A 233 -3.03 13.01 9.89
CA GLU A 233 -3.53 11.93 10.72
C GLU A 233 -2.47 10.85 10.88
N LEU A 234 -2.15 10.53 12.15
CA LEU A 234 -1.31 9.37 12.49
C LEU A 234 -2.14 8.10 12.31
N ILE A 235 -1.71 7.24 11.40
CA ILE A 235 -2.40 5.98 11.10
C ILE A 235 -1.86 4.86 11.97
N ASP A 236 -0.49 4.75 12.05
CA ASP A 236 0.15 3.69 12.81
C ASP A 236 1.57 4.10 13.22
N THR A 237 2.20 3.31 14.10
CA THR A 237 3.57 3.53 14.56
C THR A 237 4.41 2.27 14.42
N TYR A 238 5.68 2.44 14.06
CA TYR A 238 6.65 1.38 13.88
C TYR A 238 7.95 1.71 14.60
N THR A 239 8.64 0.68 15.04
CA THR A 239 9.90 0.82 15.76
C THR A 239 11.01 0.13 14.96
N THR A 240 12.16 0.79 14.84
CA THR A 240 13.32 0.22 14.14
C THR A 240 13.92 -0.96 14.91
N ASP A 241 14.30 -1.99 14.17
CA ASP A 241 15.02 -3.17 14.67
C ASP A 241 16.53 -2.91 14.89
N GLY A 242 17.29 -3.96 15.20
CA GLY A 242 18.74 -3.88 15.41
C GLY A 242 19.55 -3.42 14.19
N ASN A 243 18.97 -3.47 13.00
CA ASN A 243 19.57 -2.99 11.76
C ASN A 243 19.11 -1.56 11.40
N GLY A 244 18.31 -0.92 12.25
CA GLY A 244 17.71 0.36 11.97
C GLY A 244 16.51 0.29 11.01
N GLN A 245 15.86 -0.85 10.85
CA GLN A 245 14.84 -1.08 9.85
C GLN A 245 13.48 -1.43 10.45
N PHE A 246 12.43 -1.05 9.72
CA PHE A 246 11.10 -1.63 9.85
C PHE A 246 10.41 -1.64 8.48
N THR A 247 9.38 -2.47 8.34
CA THR A 247 8.48 -2.48 7.18
C THR A 247 7.06 -2.36 7.69
N THR A 248 6.28 -1.46 7.08
CA THR A 248 4.87 -1.24 7.46
C THR A 248 3.95 -2.36 6.98
N ASP A 249 2.74 -2.40 7.49
CA ASP A 249 1.63 -3.09 6.87
C ASP A 249 1.27 -2.46 5.52
N TYR A 250 0.37 -3.11 4.79
CA TYR A 250 -0.14 -2.59 3.52
C TYR A 250 -1.26 -1.58 3.73
N TYR A 251 -1.13 -0.41 3.11
CA TYR A 251 -2.12 0.67 3.10
C TYR A 251 -2.57 0.95 1.67
N VAL A 252 -3.77 1.51 1.53
CA VAL A 252 -4.29 1.93 0.23
C VAL A 252 -3.46 3.10 -0.31
N CYS A 253 -3.03 3.01 -1.56
CA CYS A 253 -2.25 4.06 -2.23
C CYS A 253 -2.98 5.41 -2.21
N GLY A 254 -2.20 6.49 -2.14
CA GLY A 254 -2.67 7.87 -2.10
C GLY A 254 -1.51 8.86 -2.14
N ASN A 255 -1.80 10.14 -2.37
CA ASN A 255 -0.80 11.18 -2.59
C ASN A 255 -0.33 11.88 -1.30
N ASP A 256 -0.90 11.56 -0.16
CA ASP A 256 -0.76 12.28 1.11
C ASP A 256 -0.08 11.46 2.21
N TRP A 257 0.63 10.42 1.84
CA TRP A 257 1.36 9.57 2.78
C TRP A 257 2.74 10.13 3.12
N SER A 258 3.07 10.13 4.42
CA SER A 258 4.38 10.53 4.92
C SER A 258 4.81 9.70 6.12
N ILE A 259 6.12 9.68 6.36
CA ILE A 259 6.73 9.09 7.56
C ILE A 259 7.42 10.20 8.33
N ARG A 260 7.26 10.20 9.65
CA ARG A 260 7.88 11.16 10.57
C ARG A 260 8.44 10.42 11.77
N GLU A 261 9.62 10.79 12.21
CA GLU A 261 10.14 10.27 13.47
C GLU A 261 9.39 10.92 14.63
N ILE A 262 8.92 10.09 15.56
CA ILE A 262 8.22 10.53 16.78
C ILE A 262 9.19 10.56 17.97
N SER A 263 10.09 9.57 18.01
CA SER A 263 11.10 9.47 19.07
C SER A 263 12.37 8.89 18.47
N PRO A 264 13.53 9.54 18.66
CA PRO A 264 14.79 9.05 18.17
C PRO A 264 15.23 7.78 18.91
N SER A 265 16.10 7.03 18.28
CA SER A 265 16.81 5.94 18.94
C SER A 265 17.90 6.48 19.87
N GLU A 266 18.37 5.62 20.75
CA GLU A 266 19.37 5.98 21.75
C GLU A 266 20.66 6.54 21.10
N GLY A 267 21.04 7.74 21.53
CA GLY A 267 22.24 8.43 21.06
C GLY A 267 22.09 9.22 19.76
N TYR A 268 20.90 9.29 19.18
CA TYR A 268 20.60 10.10 18.00
C TYR A 268 19.73 11.30 18.32
N LEU A 269 19.80 12.33 17.48
CA LEU A 269 18.90 13.47 17.52
C LEU A 269 17.59 13.13 16.81
N LEU A 270 16.49 13.79 17.21
CA LEU A 270 15.22 13.66 16.52
C LEU A 270 15.31 14.25 15.10
N ASP A 271 14.90 13.47 14.11
CA ASP A 271 14.69 13.98 12.76
C ASP A 271 13.29 14.59 12.63
N GLU A 272 13.22 15.92 12.53
CA GLU A 272 11.96 16.64 12.34
C GLU A 272 11.48 16.65 10.87
N THR A 273 12.20 16.00 9.98
CA THR A 273 11.90 15.98 8.55
C THR A 273 10.64 15.14 8.28
N ILE A 274 9.78 15.67 7.41
CA ILE A 274 8.66 14.92 6.87
C ILE A 274 9.12 14.18 5.61
N HIS A 275 9.23 12.87 5.69
CA HIS A 275 9.60 12.04 4.56
C HIS A 275 8.37 11.60 3.79
N HIS A 276 8.21 12.08 2.56
CA HIS A 276 7.14 11.62 1.68
C HIS A 276 7.38 10.20 1.22
N VAL A 277 6.31 9.43 1.17
CA VAL A 277 6.32 8.03 0.72
C VAL A 277 5.89 7.98 -0.73
N GLY A 278 6.59 7.24 -1.58
CA GLY A 278 6.18 6.97 -2.96
C GLY A 278 5.00 6.00 -2.99
N ALA A 279 3.82 6.51 -2.64
CA ALA A 279 2.57 5.75 -2.49
C ALA A 279 1.49 6.18 -3.47
N GLU A 280 1.81 7.06 -4.42
CA GLU A 280 0.89 7.55 -5.43
C GLU A 280 0.41 6.39 -6.32
N PRO A 281 -0.90 6.23 -6.53
CA PRO A 281 -1.44 5.11 -7.29
C PRO A 281 -1.00 5.07 -8.75
N GLU A 282 -0.53 6.20 -9.30
CA GLU A 282 0.05 6.32 -10.64
C GLU A 282 1.35 5.54 -10.82
N LEU A 283 2.09 5.32 -9.74
CA LEU A 283 3.36 4.61 -9.76
C LEU A 283 3.20 3.10 -9.97
N TYR A 284 1.98 2.59 -9.77
CA TYR A 284 1.74 1.16 -9.63
C TYR A 284 0.69 0.63 -10.59
N THR A 285 0.85 -0.64 -10.96
CA THR A 285 -0.08 -1.36 -11.85
C THR A 285 -0.67 -2.63 -11.21
N VAL A 286 -0.13 -3.06 -10.07
CA VAL A 286 -0.54 -4.27 -9.36
C VAL A 286 -1.12 -3.96 -7.99
N GLU A 287 -1.74 -4.95 -7.35
CA GLU A 287 -2.39 -4.78 -6.05
C GLU A 287 -1.40 -4.43 -4.93
N LEU A 288 -0.37 -5.25 -4.75
CA LEU A 288 0.59 -5.11 -3.66
C LEU A 288 1.92 -4.58 -4.16
N ASN A 289 2.35 -3.47 -3.60
CA ASN A 289 3.54 -2.74 -4.00
C ASN A 289 4.41 -2.44 -2.78
N SER A 290 5.71 -2.28 -3.01
CA SER A 290 6.66 -1.94 -1.95
C SER A 290 7.48 -0.74 -2.37
N THR A 291 7.71 0.16 -1.40
CA THR A 291 8.61 1.31 -1.56
C THR A 291 9.61 1.34 -0.40
N ALA A 292 10.63 2.16 -0.50
CA ALA A 292 11.65 2.30 0.51
C ALA A 292 11.98 3.77 0.77
N ASN A 293 12.25 4.10 2.03
CA ASN A 293 12.76 5.38 2.46
C ASN A 293 14.02 5.18 3.29
N ASP A 294 15.11 5.81 2.87
CA ASP A 294 16.35 5.86 3.63
C ASP A 294 16.40 7.17 4.42
N VAL A 295 16.59 7.07 5.73
CA VAL A 295 16.65 8.20 6.66
C VAL A 295 18.04 8.27 7.26
N ASN A 296 18.66 9.45 7.22
CA ASN A 296 20.00 9.69 7.75
C ASN A 296 19.89 10.60 8.96
N GLU A 297 20.34 10.13 10.10
CA GLU A 297 20.23 10.86 11.36
C GLU A 297 21.55 11.18 11.98
N GLN A 298 21.56 12.26 12.75
CA GLN A 298 22.76 12.78 13.38
C GLN A 298 22.93 12.19 14.78
N VAL A 299 24.10 11.59 15.01
CA VAL A 299 24.50 11.12 16.35
C VAL A 299 24.76 12.32 17.26
N ILE A 300 24.35 12.20 18.51
CA ILE A 300 24.72 13.15 19.57
C ILE A 300 26.24 13.18 19.71
N LYS A 301 26.81 14.39 19.77
CA LYS A 301 28.24 14.57 19.98
C LYS A 301 28.51 15.61 21.06
N GLY A 302 29.60 15.40 21.78
CA GLY A 302 30.04 16.32 22.82
C GLY A 302 31.54 16.33 23.00
N LYS A 303 32.00 17.22 23.85
CA LYS A 303 33.45 17.37 24.19
C LYS A 303 33.66 17.16 25.68
N ILE A 304 34.86 16.66 26.02
CA ILE A 304 35.35 16.57 27.38
C ILE A 304 36.48 17.57 27.55
N ALA A 305 36.34 18.49 28.47
CA ALA A 305 37.36 19.46 28.80
C ALA A 305 37.91 19.20 30.23
N ILE A 306 39.18 19.23 30.35
CA ILE A 306 39.89 18.97 31.60
C ILE A 306 40.67 20.24 31.97
N ILE A 307 40.62 20.62 33.24
CA ILE A 307 41.53 21.60 33.86
C ILE A 307 42.24 20.84 34.95
N LYS A 308 43.49 20.51 34.70
CA LYS A 308 44.32 19.73 35.63
C LYS A 308 45.21 20.67 36.47
N HIS A 309 45.00 20.60 37.78
CA HIS A 309 45.84 21.25 38.76
C HIS A 309 46.54 20.23 39.66
N THR A 310 47.66 20.58 40.19
CA THR A 310 48.38 19.73 41.18
C THR A 310 49.08 20.61 42.22
N ASP A 311 49.29 20.04 43.40
CA ASP A 311 50.14 20.64 44.42
C ASP A 311 51.61 20.54 43.94
N ASP A 312 52.30 21.69 43.85
CA ASP A 312 53.71 21.73 43.45
C ASP A 312 54.67 21.27 44.58
N GLY A 313 54.12 20.97 45.77
CA GLY A 313 54.90 20.54 46.93
C GLY A 313 55.64 21.64 47.70
N GLU A 314 55.55 22.89 47.21
CA GLU A 314 56.26 24.02 47.81
C GLU A 314 55.32 25.10 48.36
N THR A 315 54.19 25.39 47.67
CA THR A 315 53.42 26.59 47.94
C THR A 315 52.04 26.36 48.61
N GLN A 316 51.59 25.15 48.80
CA GLN A 316 50.17 24.79 49.23
C GLN A 316 49.10 25.39 48.31
N ILE A 317 49.49 25.86 47.13
CA ILE A 317 48.59 26.39 46.09
C ILE A 317 48.60 25.37 44.93
N GLU A 318 47.42 24.90 44.57
CA GLU A 318 47.28 24.08 43.36
C GLU A 318 47.64 24.91 42.12
N THR A 319 48.60 24.41 41.36
CA THR A 319 49.09 25.06 40.16
C THR A 319 48.63 24.27 38.92
N PRO A 320 48.44 24.95 37.76
CA PRO A 320 48.17 24.25 36.53
C PRO A 320 49.24 23.24 36.18
N GLU A 321 48.88 22.01 35.90
CA GLU A 321 49.85 20.96 35.53
C GLU A 321 50.01 20.93 34.00
N GLU A 322 50.93 21.80 33.51
CA GLU A 322 51.32 21.76 32.11
C GLU A 322 51.99 20.42 31.74
N GLY A 323 51.61 19.90 30.57
CA GLY A 323 52.15 18.65 30.03
C GLY A 323 51.51 17.36 30.59
N ALA A 324 50.55 17.46 31.48
CA ALA A 324 49.79 16.27 31.89
C ALA A 324 49.04 15.66 30.68
N VAL A 325 49.14 14.32 30.53
CA VAL A 325 48.58 13.59 29.39
C VAL A 325 47.42 12.71 29.84
N PHE A 326 46.31 12.77 29.10
CA PHE A 326 45.14 11.94 29.31
C PHE A 326 44.73 11.18 28.04
N GLU A 327 44.56 9.88 28.19
CA GLU A 327 43.82 9.06 27.25
C GLU A 327 42.33 9.18 27.52
N VAL A 328 41.56 9.56 26.49
CA VAL A 328 40.11 9.55 26.50
C VAL A 328 39.64 8.55 25.47
N TYR A 329 38.83 7.57 25.85
CA TYR A 329 38.39 6.52 24.93
C TYR A 329 37.01 5.97 25.33
N LEU A 330 36.27 5.50 24.33
CA LEU A 330 34.98 4.86 24.54
C LEU A 330 35.15 3.65 25.47
N LYS A 331 34.41 3.62 26.59
CA LYS A 331 34.53 2.58 27.60
C LYS A 331 34.21 1.19 27.08
N SER A 332 33.23 1.05 26.20
CA SER A 332 32.85 -0.22 25.57
C SER A 332 33.98 -0.81 24.69
N ALA A 333 34.94 -0.01 24.24
CA ALA A 333 36.15 -0.49 23.54
C ALA A 333 37.21 -1.13 24.47
N ASN A 334 37.03 -1.01 25.80
CA ASN A 334 37.89 -1.53 26.85
C ASN A 334 39.28 -0.90 26.97
N SER A 335 39.88 -0.37 25.91
CA SER A 335 41.17 0.30 25.95
C SER A 335 41.26 1.42 24.92
N TYR A 336 42.20 2.36 25.16
CA TYR A 336 42.52 3.41 24.19
C TYR A 336 42.97 2.84 22.84
N ALA A 337 43.74 1.76 22.85
CA ALA A 337 44.28 1.17 21.63
C ALA A 337 43.20 0.49 20.78
N ASP A 338 42.16 -0.08 21.41
CA ASP A 338 41.09 -0.80 20.74
C ASP A 338 39.96 0.13 20.27
N ALA A 339 39.85 1.35 20.81
CA ALA A 339 38.85 2.34 20.39
C ALA A 339 39.17 2.88 18.99
N LYS A 340 38.10 3.12 18.21
CA LYS A 340 38.25 3.75 16.89
C LYS A 340 38.79 5.19 17.04
N ASP A 341 39.42 5.71 16.00
CA ASP A 341 39.96 7.07 16.03
C ASP A 341 38.88 8.15 16.25
N SER A 342 37.62 7.91 15.83
CA SER A 342 36.47 8.78 16.10
C SER A 342 36.02 8.73 17.56
N GLU A 343 36.35 7.69 18.30
CA GLU A 343 35.87 7.35 19.63
C GLU A 343 36.97 7.45 20.70
N ARG A 344 38.09 8.10 20.37
CA ARG A 344 39.22 8.33 21.30
C ARG A 344 39.92 9.66 21.00
N ASP A 345 40.56 10.21 22.01
CA ASP A 345 41.45 11.35 21.88
C ASP A 345 42.60 11.29 22.88
N LEU A 346 43.72 11.91 22.55
CA LEU A 346 44.87 12.04 23.43
C LEU A 346 45.04 13.51 23.79
N LEU A 347 44.83 13.84 25.05
CA LEU A 347 44.88 15.20 25.54
C LEU A 347 46.23 15.48 26.21
N THR A 348 46.80 16.66 25.91
CA THR A 348 47.96 17.21 26.65
C THR A 348 47.59 18.57 27.18
N CYS A 349 47.69 18.75 28.49
CA CYS A 349 47.34 20.01 29.13
C CYS A 349 48.31 21.12 28.77
N ASP A 350 47.77 22.31 28.47
CA ASP A 350 48.54 23.52 28.20
C ASP A 350 49.06 24.20 29.49
N GLU A 351 49.66 25.38 29.36
CA GLU A 351 50.18 26.22 30.44
C GLU A 351 49.14 26.58 31.52
N ASN A 352 47.83 26.50 31.17
CA ASN A 352 46.72 26.72 32.09
C ASN A 352 46.19 25.41 32.69
N GLY A 353 46.84 24.29 32.43
CA GLY A 353 46.37 22.97 32.78
C GLY A 353 45.17 22.50 31.98
N PHE A 354 44.81 23.20 30.88
CA PHE A 354 43.62 22.95 30.09
C PHE A 354 43.91 22.02 28.91
N ALA A 355 42.99 21.09 28.72
CA ALA A 355 42.91 20.27 27.50
C ALA A 355 41.44 19.95 27.17
N GLN A 356 41.13 19.75 25.89
CA GLN A 356 39.77 19.45 25.44
C GLN A 356 39.82 18.47 24.27
N THR A 357 38.89 17.53 24.27
CA THR A 357 38.72 16.59 23.15
C THR A 357 38.15 17.26 21.91
N LYS A 358 38.32 16.63 20.77
CA LYS A 358 37.45 16.81 19.61
C LYS A 358 36.01 16.43 19.98
N ASP A 359 35.06 16.62 19.05
CA ASP A 359 33.71 16.11 19.19
C ASP A 359 33.74 14.57 19.21
N LEU A 360 33.25 13.97 20.30
CA LEU A 360 33.17 12.54 20.50
C LEU A 360 31.69 12.13 20.41
N PRO A 361 31.34 11.00 19.77
CA PRO A 361 29.96 10.54 19.65
C PRO A 361 29.40 10.08 21.01
N TYR A 362 28.07 9.91 21.03
CA TYR A 362 27.32 9.40 22.18
C TYR A 362 27.97 8.16 22.81
N GLY A 363 28.09 8.15 24.12
CA GLY A 363 28.59 6.99 24.86
C GLY A 363 29.32 7.37 26.15
N ILE A 364 29.74 6.36 26.89
CA ILE A 364 30.50 6.50 28.10
C ILE A 364 31.98 6.44 27.76
N TYR A 365 32.72 7.47 28.13
CA TYR A 365 34.18 7.59 27.90
C TYR A 365 34.94 7.49 29.19
N THR A 366 35.99 6.65 29.18
CA THR A 366 36.97 6.60 30.26
C THR A 366 38.03 7.67 30.01
N VAL A 367 38.24 8.50 31.02
CA VAL A 367 39.32 9.51 31.07
C VAL A 367 40.40 9.00 32.01
N LYS A 368 41.60 8.76 31.47
CA LYS A 368 42.70 8.14 32.20
C LYS A 368 43.98 8.97 32.07
N GLN A 369 44.48 9.49 33.15
CA GLN A 369 45.80 10.14 33.16
C GLN A 369 46.91 9.10 32.93
N THR A 370 47.80 9.35 31.99
CA THR A 370 48.89 8.46 31.64
C THR A 370 50.27 9.07 31.94
N SER A 371 50.35 10.40 32.03
CA SER A 371 51.58 11.12 32.36
C SER A 371 51.26 12.40 33.10
N GLY A 372 52.17 12.86 33.95
CA GLY A 372 52.12 14.09 34.74
C GLY A 372 53.48 14.48 35.27
N TRP A 373 53.55 15.44 36.21
CA TRP A 373 54.81 15.87 36.79
C TRP A 373 55.51 14.75 37.55
N GLU A 374 56.83 14.72 37.44
CA GLU A 374 57.63 13.68 38.09
C GLU A 374 57.42 13.66 39.60
N GLY A 375 57.28 12.45 40.18
CA GLY A 375 57.10 12.24 41.60
C GLY A 375 55.67 12.49 42.12
N ARG A 376 54.70 12.77 41.25
CA ARG A 376 53.27 12.90 41.56
C ARG A 376 52.52 11.62 41.20
N GLU A 377 51.54 11.27 42.05
CA GLU A 377 50.62 10.17 41.71
C GLU A 377 49.70 10.57 40.59
N LEU A 378 49.49 9.65 39.63
CA LEU A 378 48.49 9.83 38.60
C LEU A 378 47.11 9.66 39.20
N MET A 379 46.16 10.48 38.74
CA MET A 379 44.78 10.34 39.21
C MET A 379 44.13 9.03 38.75
N LYS A 380 43.17 8.53 39.52
CA LYS A 380 42.35 7.39 39.13
C LYS A 380 41.53 7.71 37.89
N PRO A 381 41.38 6.76 36.94
CA PRO A 381 40.46 6.93 35.82
C PRO A 381 39.03 7.19 36.28
N PHE A 382 38.33 8.01 35.51
CA PHE A 382 36.88 8.27 35.72
C PHE A 382 36.16 8.24 34.41
N ASP A 383 34.83 8.10 34.46
CA ASP A 383 33.97 8.00 33.28
C ASP A 383 33.15 9.26 33.07
N VAL A 384 32.94 9.60 31.82
CA VAL A 384 32.11 10.73 31.38
C VAL A 384 31.07 10.22 30.38
N PHE A 385 29.79 10.51 30.60
CA PHE A 385 28.74 10.16 29.68
C PHE A 385 28.41 11.34 28.77
N ILE A 386 28.72 11.20 27.48
CA ILE A 386 28.33 12.13 26.43
C ILE A 386 26.92 11.75 25.98
N ASN A 387 25.92 12.53 26.38
CA ASN A 387 24.49 12.26 26.12
C ASN A 387 23.69 13.52 25.70
N SER A 388 24.37 14.64 25.47
CA SER A 388 23.74 15.90 25.04
C SER A 388 24.54 16.52 23.92
N ASP A 389 23.87 16.83 22.81
CA ASP A 389 24.51 17.37 21.63
C ASP A 389 25.13 18.74 21.87
N GLY A 390 26.34 18.95 21.34
CA GLY A 390 27.10 20.20 21.45
C GLY A 390 27.60 20.51 22.85
N GLN A 391 27.35 19.65 23.85
CA GLN A 391 27.74 19.88 25.22
C GLN A 391 29.25 19.70 25.42
N THR A 392 29.87 20.62 26.18
CA THR A 392 31.23 20.44 26.70
C THR A 392 31.14 20.08 28.19
N TYR A 393 31.57 18.87 28.53
CA TYR A 393 31.63 18.36 29.89
C TYR A 393 32.95 18.81 30.49
N ARG A 394 32.96 19.68 31.49
CA ARG A 394 34.13 20.33 32.07
C ARG A 394 34.47 19.79 33.46
N TYR A 395 35.68 19.39 33.65
CA TYR A 395 36.16 18.82 34.91
C TYR A 395 37.41 19.58 35.39
N LEU A 396 37.30 20.11 36.61
CA LEU A 396 38.44 20.61 37.34
C LEU A 396 39.00 19.42 38.18
N ILE A 397 40.22 19.06 37.93
CA ILE A 397 40.82 17.89 38.49
C ILE A 397 42.07 18.31 39.32
N ASN A 398 42.10 17.92 40.56
CA ASN A 398 43.28 17.99 41.40
C ASN A 398 43.71 16.58 41.83
N ASN A 399 44.76 16.42 42.58
CA ASN A 399 45.23 15.11 43.07
C ASN A 399 44.38 14.59 44.25
N ALA A 400 43.30 15.26 44.62
CA ALA A 400 42.31 14.78 45.57
C ALA A 400 41.31 13.82 44.94
N ASN A 401 40.56 13.10 45.78
CA ASN A 401 39.44 12.28 45.26
C ASN A 401 38.45 13.15 44.51
N PHE A 402 38.04 12.65 43.37
CA PHE A 402 37.07 13.36 42.52
C PHE A 402 35.66 13.11 43.06
N GLU A 403 34.95 14.17 43.39
CA GLU A 403 33.60 14.12 43.97
C GLU A 403 32.66 15.02 43.19
N SER A 404 31.37 14.66 43.13
CA SER A 404 30.35 15.46 42.51
C SER A 404 28.98 15.36 43.26
N TYR A 405 28.14 16.35 43.03
CA TYR A 405 26.74 16.28 43.48
C TYR A 405 25.91 15.54 42.45
N ILE A 406 24.86 14.81 42.89
CA ILE A 406 23.84 14.24 42.00
C ILE A 406 22.63 15.16 42.01
N LYS A 407 22.22 15.65 40.85
CA LYS A 407 20.95 16.37 40.69
C LYS A 407 19.90 15.42 40.11
N ILE A 408 18.72 15.35 40.75
CA ILE A 408 17.57 14.55 40.32
C ILE A 408 16.44 15.52 39.99
N VAL A 409 15.82 15.34 38.85
CA VAL A 409 14.65 16.09 38.38
C VAL A 409 13.50 15.10 38.16
N LYS A 410 12.45 15.20 39.00
CA LYS A 410 11.27 14.35 38.86
C LYS A 410 10.37 14.88 37.73
N LYS A 411 10.07 14.02 36.78
CA LYS A 411 9.22 14.35 35.63
C LYS A 411 7.98 13.47 35.58
N ASP A 412 6.90 14.05 35.09
CA ASP A 412 5.68 13.34 34.75
C ASP A 412 5.89 12.46 33.52
N ALA A 413 5.50 11.20 33.60
CA ALA A 413 5.76 10.21 32.54
C ALA A 413 4.95 10.45 31.26
N GLU A 414 3.79 11.10 31.37
CA GLU A 414 2.91 11.35 30.22
C GLU A 414 3.26 12.65 29.50
N THR A 415 3.59 13.69 30.28
CA THR A 415 3.80 15.04 29.74
C THR A 415 5.27 15.42 29.58
N GLY A 416 6.20 14.70 30.23
CA GLY A 416 7.63 15.04 30.28
C GLY A 416 7.96 16.28 31.13
N ASN A 417 6.96 16.96 31.69
CA ASN A 417 7.14 18.16 32.48
C ASN A 417 7.69 17.83 33.87
N THR A 418 8.47 18.75 34.44
CA THR A 418 8.91 18.63 35.84
C THR A 418 7.69 18.65 36.76
N ILE A 419 7.66 17.74 37.72
CA ILE A 419 6.61 17.67 38.73
C ILE A 419 6.92 18.68 39.82
N PRO A 420 6.19 19.81 39.95
CA PRO A 420 6.51 20.89 40.88
C PRO A 420 5.97 20.61 42.29
N TYR A 421 6.33 19.44 42.85
CA TYR A 421 5.94 19.03 44.19
C TYR A 421 7.12 18.50 44.98
N ALA A 422 7.23 18.93 46.21
CA ALA A 422 8.16 18.37 47.19
C ALA A 422 7.76 16.95 47.59
N GLY A 423 8.72 16.20 48.11
CA GLY A 423 8.45 14.94 48.83
C GLY A 423 8.53 13.67 48.00
N ALA A 424 8.99 13.73 46.73
CA ALA A 424 9.49 12.51 46.09
C ALA A 424 10.79 12.09 46.79
N GLY A 425 10.80 10.89 47.39
CA GLY A 425 11.92 10.37 48.17
C GLY A 425 12.74 9.37 47.36
N PHE A 426 14.04 9.52 47.33
CA PHE A 426 14.98 8.68 46.59
C PHE A 426 16.07 8.14 47.50
N GLN A 427 16.40 6.88 47.32
CA GLN A 427 17.60 6.25 47.87
C GLN A 427 18.63 6.06 46.76
N ILE A 428 19.88 6.31 47.07
CA ILE A 428 21.01 6.15 46.16
C ILE A 428 21.83 4.96 46.64
N TYR A 429 22.19 4.07 45.74
CA TYR A 429 23.08 2.96 46.02
C TYR A 429 24.38 3.16 45.22
N ASP A 430 25.51 2.88 45.90
CA ASP A 430 26.81 3.00 45.30
C ASP A 430 27.07 1.88 44.22
N PRO A 431 28.22 1.91 43.52
CA PRO A 431 28.58 0.86 42.55
C PRO A 431 28.72 -0.55 43.14
N ASN A 432 28.87 -0.69 44.47
CA ASN A 432 28.92 -1.98 45.14
C ASN A 432 27.54 -2.46 45.61
N GLY A 433 26.47 -1.64 45.37
CA GLY A 433 25.12 -1.92 45.80
C GLY A 433 24.86 -1.57 47.27
N GLU A 434 25.72 -0.78 47.91
CA GLU A 434 25.54 -0.32 49.29
C GLU A 434 24.74 0.98 49.31
N LEU A 435 23.82 1.10 50.29
CA LEU A 435 23.00 2.29 50.46
C LEU A 435 23.86 3.49 50.87
N VAL A 436 23.82 4.55 50.08
CA VAL A 436 24.52 5.80 50.36
C VAL A 436 23.84 6.53 51.55
N THR A 437 24.65 6.84 52.57
CA THR A 437 24.21 7.65 53.70
C THR A 437 25.07 8.90 53.82
N MET A 438 24.43 10.02 54.22
CA MET A 438 25.11 11.28 54.44
C MET A 438 24.93 11.73 55.91
N THR A 439 26.04 11.97 56.60
CA THR A 439 26.02 12.33 57.99
C THR A 439 26.40 13.81 58.19
N PHE A 440 25.57 14.53 58.94
CA PHE A 440 25.76 15.93 59.31
C PHE A 440 26.06 16.00 60.80
N THR A 441 26.99 16.83 61.15
CA THR A 441 27.46 16.94 62.52
C THR A 441 26.93 18.19 63.28
N TYR A 442 26.27 19.09 62.55
CA TYR A 442 25.67 20.31 63.10
C TYR A 442 24.25 20.54 62.54
N PRO A 443 23.28 21.01 63.33
CA PRO A 443 23.32 21.30 64.77
C PRO A 443 23.40 20.06 65.67
N GLU A 444 22.98 18.91 65.17
CA GLU A 444 23.04 17.60 65.81
C GLU A 444 23.55 16.56 64.79
N VAL A 445 24.17 15.49 65.31
CA VAL A 445 24.56 14.40 64.45
C VAL A 445 23.34 13.75 63.86
N THR A 446 23.14 13.92 62.55
CA THR A 446 22.02 13.36 61.77
C THR A 446 22.54 12.62 60.56
N THR A 447 22.08 11.39 60.37
CA THR A 447 22.38 10.60 59.17
C THR A 447 21.11 10.46 58.32
N ILE A 448 21.19 10.79 57.07
CA ILE A 448 20.10 10.62 56.11
C ILE A 448 20.50 9.59 55.05
N ASP A 449 19.55 8.79 54.62
CA ASP A 449 19.69 7.76 53.61
C ASP A 449 18.65 7.93 52.49
N THR A 450 17.73 8.88 52.66
CA THR A 450 16.67 9.18 51.71
C THR A 450 16.67 10.68 51.42
N PHE A 451 16.70 11.03 50.17
CA PHE A 451 16.82 12.39 49.66
C PHE A 451 15.50 12.81 49.02
N TYR A 452 14.99 13.99 49.37
CA TYR A 452 13.66 14.45 48.96
C TYR A 452 13.72 15.62 47.99
N THR A 453 12.83 15.61 46.97
CA THR A 453 12.67 16.76 46.11
C THR A 453 12.14 17.97 46.84
N THR A 454 12.57 19.17 46.41
CA THR A 454 12.02 20.46 46.80
C THR A 454 10.69 20.74 46.09
N ALA A 455 10.07 21.89 46.39
CA ALA A 455 8.84 22.33 45.73
C ALA A 455 8.99 22.53 44.22
N ASP A 456 10.20 22.65 43.70
CA ASP A 456 10.49 22.76 42.30
C ASP A 456 10.60 21.37 41.59
N GLY A 457 10.35 20.29 42.35
CA GLY A 457 10.46 18.92 41.80
C GLY A 457 11.90 18.45 41.56
N GLU A 458 12.86 19.14 42.14
CA GLU A 458 14.29 18.84 42.01
C GLU A 458 14.89 18.51 43.38
N LEU A 459 15.96 17.75 43.38
CA LEU A 459 16.86 17.61 44.52
C LEU A 459 18.30 17.60 44.02
N ILE A 460 19.20 18.10 44.87
CA ILE A 460 20.64 17.96 44.76
C ILE A 460 21.11 17.30 46.02
N THR A 461 21.99 16.29 45.94
CA THR A 461 22.54 15.65 47.12
C THR A 461 23.24 16.67 48.01
N PRO A 462 23.01 16.63 49.35
CA PRO A 462 23.58 17.64 50.26
C PRO A 462 25.09 17.58 50.41
N GLN A 463 25.68 16.40 50.17
CA GLN A 463 27.14 16.18 50.12
C GLN A 463 27.52 15.61 48.77
N THR A 464 28.78 15.76 48.41
CA THR A 464 29.38 15.15 47.26
C THR A 464 29.50 13.63 47.41
N LEU A 465 29.48 12.94 46.32
CA LEU A 465 29.71 11.50 46.22
C LEU A 465 30.98 11.29 45.34
N GLU A 466 31.70 10.20 45.59
CA GLU A 466 32.80 9.83 44.74
C GLU A 466 32.31 9.70 43.31
N TYR A 467 32.95 10.38 42.35
CA TYR A 467 32.57 10.35 40.98
C TYR A 467 32.79 8.96 40.35
N GLY A 468 31.76 8.44 39.68
CA GLY A 468 31.87 7.14 39.02
C GLY A 468 30.56 6.72 38.38
N THR A 469 30.63 5.64 37.62
CA THR A 469 29.46 4.97 37.06
C THR A 469 29.03 3.82 37.97
N GLY A 470 27.77 3.42 37.88
CA GLY A 470 27.25 2.28 38.63
C GLY A 470 26.40 2.68 39.86
N TYR A 471 26.25 3.97 40.13
CA TYR A 471 25.24 4.40 41.09
C TYR A 471 23.85 4.07 40.57
N SER A 472 22.98 3.58 41.46
CA SER A 472 21.58 3.34 41.13
C SER A 472 20.68 4.20 42.03
N LEU A 473 19.54 4.59 41.46
CA LEU A 473 18.54 5.44 42.10
C LEU A 473 17.24 4.67 42.22
N VAL A 474 16.71 4.62 43.45
CA VAL A 474 15.43 3.96 43.74
C VAL A 474 14.47 4.99 44.35
N GLU A 475 13.33 5.20 43.71
CA GLU A 475 12.25 6.00 44.31
C GLU A 475 11.58 5.18 45.40
N VAL A 476 11.59 5.68 46.61
CA VAL A 476 10.99 5.02 47.80
C VAL A 476 9.72 5.73 48.28
N GLN A 477 9.51 6.95 47.81
CA GLN A 477 8.30 7.72 48.09
C GLN A 477 7.90 8.57 46.88
N ALA A 478 6.66 8.39 46.41
CA ALA A 478 6.12 9.23 45.36
C ALA A 478 5.65 10.59 45.88
N PRO A 479 5.72 11.67 45.09
CA PRO A 479 5.14 12.96 45.48
C PRO A 479 3.61 12.88 45.46
N TYR A 480 2.96 13.83 46.11
CA TYR A 480 1.49 13.87 46.17
C TYR A 480 0.84 13.82 44.79
N GLY A 481 -0.12 12.91 44.62
CA GLY A 481 -0.87 12.74 43.37
C GLY A 481 -0.21 11.84 42.34
N TYR A 482 0.96 11.27 42.62
CA TYR A 482 1.69 10.36 41.72
C TYR A 482 1.86 8.97 42.34
N VAL A 483 2.11 8.00 41.50
CA VAL A 483 2.42 6.63 41.95
C VAL A 483 3.94 6.42 41.97
N LEU A 484 4.36 5.49 42.82
CA LEU A 484 5.76 5.12 42.95
C LEU A 484 6.26 4.55 41.61
N ASN A 485 7.40 5.02 41.13
CA ASN A 485 8.08 4.45 39.99
C ASN A 485 8.89 3.23 40.47
N SER A 486 8.41 2.03 40.14
CA SER A 486 9.01 0.75 40.55
C SER A 486 9.94 0.17 39.48
#